data_afb8c6ba3b9f2b9329c7e14be0f8e287
#
_entry.id   afb8c6ba3b9f2b9329c7e14be0f8e287
#
_cell.length_a   1.000
_cell.length_b   1.000
_cell.length_c   1.000
_cell.angle_alpha   90.00
_cell.angle_beta   90.00
_cell.angle_gamma   90.00
#
_symmetry.space_group_name_H-M   'P 1'
#
loop_
_entity.id
_entity.type
_entity.pdbx_description
1 polymer ?
#
loop_
_entity_poly.entity_id
_entity_poly.type
_entity_poly.pdbx_seq_one_letter_code
_entity_poly.pdbx_strand_id
1 'polypeptide(L)'
;MSSNAQIDIKEIITNQAMMAKKASQKLATLSSLEKNKALLTMAHALEVKTPIILEENNIDMENGRQKGLSASLLDRLLLTTERIAQMANGLRQIANLNDPVGNGIMSCRRPNGLDIRCIRVPLGLVGIVYEARPNVTADAIGLCLKSGNAVILRGGSEAIHSNKILASILAEAAYSAGIPHGAIQFVSITEHEAVDVMMRLNKYVDVIIPRGGASLIKRVVENSSVPVIETGVGICHVFVDEFADLELATKIILNAKTSRPAVCNAIETVLIDQKIANEYLPMICQKLSEAKVEIRGCEKCLAICPELKTATKEDWSTEYGDLIISIKIVENIDEAISHINTYGSGHSEAIITTNYNNALKFQKLVDASAVYVNASTRFTDGNEFGFGAEIGISTQKLHARGPMGLEALTTMKYLIYGEGQIR
;
A
#
# COMPACT_ATOMS: atom_id res chain seq x y z
N MET A 1 12.60 -44.79 20.92
CA MET A 1 11.30 -44.20 20.66
C MET A 1 11.47 -42.69 20.73
N SER A 2 11.81 -42.08 19.59
CA SER A 2 11.93 -40.62 19.49
C SER A 2 10.58 -40.08 19.03
N SER A 3 9.82 -39.50 19.93
CA SER A 3 8.67 -38.71 19.60
C SER A 3 9.21 -37.44 18.90
N ASN A 4 9.15 -37.40 17.57
CA ASN A 4 9.22 -36.13 16.84
C ASN A 4 8.07 -35.28 17.36
N ALA A 5 8.38 -34.31 18.21
CA ALA A 5 7.43 -33.27 18.58
C ALA A 5 7.13 -32.49 17.26
N GLN A 6 6.01 -32.77 16.65
CA GLN A 6 5.50 -32.02 15.52
C GLN A 6 5.33 -30.59 16.04
N ILE A 7 6.09 -29.64 15.45
CA ILE A 7 6.05 -28.23 15.86
C ILE A 7 4.61 -27.74 15.61
N ASP A 8 3.88 -27.40 16.67
CA ASP A 8 2.54 -26.87 16.53
C ASP A 8 2.63 -25.40 16.05
N ILE A 9 2.49 -25.21 14.74
CA ILE A 9 2.50 -23.91 14.04
C ILE A 9 1.51 -22.95 14.73
N LYS A 10 0.34 -23.44 15.10
CA LYS A 10 -0.70 -22.64 15.75
C LYS A 10 -0.26 -22.16 17.12
N GLU A 11 0.38 -23.00 17.91
CA GLU A 11 0.86 -22.63 19.24
C GLU A 11 1.96 -21.55 19.16
N ILE A 12 2.93 -21.72 18.25
CA ILE A 12 4.03 -20.75 18.08
C ILE A 12 3.47 -19.37 17.70
N ILE A 13 2.62 -19.30 16.67
CA ILE A 13 2.09 -18.02 16.17
C ILE A 13 1.15 -17.40 17.21
N THR A 14 0.37 -18.21 17.93
CA THR A 14 -0.49 -17.72 19.01
C THR A 14 0.34 -17.10 20.14
N ASN A 15 1.44 -17.73 20.53
CA ASN A 15 2.34 -17.20 21.55
C ASN A 15 3.01 -15.90 21.10
N GLN A 16 3.47 -15.80 19.85
CA GLN A 16 3.99 -14.55 19.27
C GLN A 16 2.93 -13.43 19.29
N ALA A 17 1.71 -13.71 18.84
CA ALA A 17 0.62 -12.73 18.82
C ALA A 17 0.23 -12.30 20.26
N MET A 18 0.21 -13.20 21.22
CA MET A 18 -0.06 -12.90 22.62
C MET A 18 1.03 -11.99 23.23
N MET A 19 2.30 -12.27 22.97
CA MET A 19 3.41 -11.42 23.40
C MET A 19 3.32 -10.03 22.79
N ALA A 20 3.06 -9.92 21.47
CA ALA A 20 2.92 -8.66 20.78
C ALA A 20 1.70 -7.85 21.28
N LYS A 21 0.55 -8.52 21.52
CA LYS A 21 -0.63 -7.87 22.08
C LYS A 21 -0.36 -7.30 23.48
N LYS A 22 0.37 -8.02 24.32
CA LYS A 22 0.79 -7.52 25.64
C LYS A 22 1.73 -6.31 25.51
N ALA A 23 2.70 -6.38 24.60
CA ALA A 23 3.65 -5.29 24.37
C ALA A 23 2.95 -4.04 23.83
N SER A 24 1.91 -4.17 22.98
CA SER A 24 1.17 -3.05 22.40
C SER A 24 0.55 -2.14 23.45
N GLN A 25 0.13 -2.67 24.59
CA GLN A 25 -0.45 -1.87 25.68
C GLN A 25 0.55 -0.86 26.25
N LYS A 26 1.80 -1.27 26.43
CA LYS A 26 2.87 -0.39 26.91
C LYS A 26 3.34 0.55 25.80
N LEU A 27 3.45 0.05 24.58
CA LEU A 27 3.88 0.84 23.42
C LEU A 27 2.93 2.02 23.15
N ALA A 28 1.62 1.83 23.34
CA ALA A 28 0.61 2.87 23.20
C ALA A 28 0.77 4.05 24.17
N THR A 29 1.57 3.91 25.22
CA THR A 29 1.82 4.95 26.24
C THR A 29 3.17 5.65 26.08
N LEU A 30 4.00 5.20 25.15
CA LEU A 30 5.31 5.82 24.92
C LEU A 30 5.17 7.20 24.30
N SER A 31 6.04 8.11 24.71
CA SER A 31 6.15 9.44 24.13
C SER A 31 6.70 9.39 22.71
N SER A 32 6.43 10.45 21.93
CA SER A 32 7.02 10.61 20.60
C SER A 32 8.55 10.60 20.63
N LEU A 33 9.16 11.12 21.71
CA LEU A 33 10.61 11.13 21.88
C LEU A 33 11.18 9.71 21.99
N GLU A 34 10.56 8.84 22.80
CA GLU A 34 10.98 7.44 22.96
C GLU A 34 10.84 6.68 21.64
N LYS A 35 9.71 6.85 20.93
CA LYS A 35 9.50 6.26 19.61
C LYS A 35 10.51 6.74 18.57
N ASN A 36 10.77 8.04 18.53
CA ASN A 36 11.74 8.62 17.61
C ASN A 36 13.16 8.11 17.89
N LYS A 37 13.58 8.03 19.17
CA LYS A 37 14.86 7.44 19.55
C LYS A 37 15.01 6.02 19.04
N ALA A 38 13.97 5.19 19.18
CA ALA A 38 13.99 3.82 18.68
C ALA A 38 14.14 3.77 17.15
N LEU A 39 13.38 4.57 16.40
CA LEU A 39 13.47 4.64 14.95
C LEU A 39 14.86 5.06 14.46
N LEU A 40 15.48 6.05 15.10
CA LEU A 40 16.84 6.49 14.77
C LEU A 40 17.88 5.41 15.09
N THR A 41 17.73 4.70 16.21
CA THR A 41 18.59 3.56 16.57
C THR A 41 18.46 2.42 15.56
N MET A 42 17.23 2.12 15.12
CA MET A 42 16.96 1.13 14.06
C MET A 42 17.59 1.53 12.73
N ALA A 43 17.48 2.80 12.32
CA ALA A 43 18.11 3.31 11.10
C ALA A 43 19.62 3.13 11.13
N HIS A 44 20.26 3.49 12.24
CA HIS A 44 21.69 3.28 12.43
C HIS A 44 22.09 1.80 12.40
N ALA A 45 21.29 0.93 13.03
CA ALA A 45 21.55 -0.51 13.03
C ALA A 45 21.54 -1.12 11.63
N LEU A 46 20.62 -0.68 10.74
CA LEU A 46 20.61 -1.12 9.34
C LEU A 46 21.90 -0.77 8.62
N GLU A 47 22.40 0.45 8.80
CA GLU A 47 23.65 0.90 8.16
C GLU A 47 24.88 0.12 8.67
N VAL A 48 24.99 -0.06 9.99
CA VAL A 48 26.10 -0.80 10.60
C VAL A 48 26.07 -2.29 10.21
N LYS A 49 24.88 -2.87 10.09
CA LYS A 49 24.68 -4.30 9.80
C LYS A 49 24.49 -4.60 8.31
N THR A 50 24.71 -3.62 7.42
CA THR A 50 24.62 -3.81 5.97
C THR A 50 25.33 -5.07 5.45
N PRO A 51 26.57 -5.41 5.84
CA PRO A 51 27.25 -6.58 5.32
C PRO A 51 26.48 -7.89 5.57
N ILE A 52 25.99 -8.10 6.79
CA ILE A 52 25.26 -9.31 7.15
C ILE A 52 23.89 -9.37 6.48
N ILE A 53 23.22 -8.21 6.26
CA ILE A 53 21.96 -8.14 5.52
C ILE A 53 22.16 -8.55 4.06
N LEU A 54 23.26 -8.10 3.42
CA LEU A 54 23.59 -8.47 2.04
C LEU A 54 23.94 -9.95 1.90
N GLU A 55 24.62 -10.53 2.89
CA GLU A 55 24.93 -11.97 2.93
C GLU A 55 23.66 -12.80 2.93
N GLU A 56 22.71 -12.51 3.83
CA GLU A 56 21.42 -13.20 3.91
C GLU A 56 20.56 -12.95 2.65
N ASN A 57 20.61 -11.74 2.08
CA ASN A 57 19.89 -11.47 0.83
C ASN A 57 20.46 -12.25 -0.35
N ASN A 58 21.77 -12.48 -0.41
CA ASN A 58 22.36 -13.30 -1.46
C ASN A 58 21.83 -14.73 -1.45
N ILE A 59 21.56 -15.31 -0.27
CA ILE A 59 20.94 -16.64 -0.17
C ILE A 59 19.55 -16.64 -0.83
N ASP A 60 18.72 -15.63 -0.53
CA ASP A 60 17.40 -15.51 -1.16
C ASP A 60 17.51 -15.29 -2.68
N MET A 61 18.49 -14.49 -3.14
CA MET A 61 18.73 -14.23 -4.56
C MET A 61 19.16 -15.50 -5.32
N GLU A 62 20.04 -16.32 -4.75
CA GLU A 62 20.45 -17.60 -5.34
C GLU A 62 19.28 -18.58 -5.40
N ASN A 63 18.54 -18.73 -4.30
CA ASN A 63 17.35 -19.56 -4.24
C ASN A 63 16.29 -19.11 -5.26
N GLY A 64 16.12 -17.80 -5.42
CA GLY A 64 15.19 -17.21 -6.40
C GLY A 64 15.59 -17.52 -7.85
N ARG A 65 16.88 -17.41 -8.19
CA ARG A 65 17.39 -17.78 -9.53
C ARG A 65 17.21 -19.26 -9.82
N GLN A 66 17.53 -20.12 -8.84
CA GLN A 66 17.37 -21.57 -8.98
C GLN A 66 15.90 -21.98 -9.16
N LYS A 67 14.95 -21.28 -8.53
CA LYS A 67 13.50 -21.47 -8.69
C LYS A 67 12.93 -20.82 -9.96
N GLY A 68 13.74 -20.13 -10.75
CA GLY A 68 13.30 -19.50 -12.00
C GLY A 68 12.40 -18.28 -11.81
N LEU A 69 12.58 -17.49 -10.74
CA LEU A 69 11.84 -16.26 -10.55
C LEU A 69 12.09 -15.28 -11.71
N SER A 70 11.05 -14.54 -12.11
CA SER A 70 11.15 -13.52 -13.15
C SER A 70 12.14 -12.42 -12.79
N ALA A 71 12.71 -11.75 -13.80
CA ALA A 71 13.63 -10.61 -13.59
C ALA A 71 13.00 -9.52 -12.70
N SER A 72 11.71 -9.26 -12.87
CA SER A 72 10.97 -8.29 -12.04
C SER A 72 10.87 -8.72 -10.57
N LEU A 73 10.66 -10.01 -10.29
CA LEU A 73 10.63 -10.53 -8.92
C LEU A 73 12.02 -10.53 -8.29
N LEU A 74 13.06 -10.88 -9.05
CA LEU A 74 14.44 -10.81 -8.58
C LEU A 74 14.87 -9.36 -8.27
N ASP A 75 14.46 -8.38 -9.09
CA ASP A 75 14.73 -6.97 -8.79
C ASP A 75 14.03 -6.50 -7.51
N ARG A 76 12.79 -6.95 -7.27
CA ARG A 76 12.06 -6.64 -6.02
C ARG A 76 12.72 -7.26 -4.78
N LEU A 77 13.33 -8.43 -4.94
CA LEU A 77 13.99 -9.17 -3.86
C LEU A 77 15.39 -8.62 -3.54
N LEU A 78 16.08 -8.08 -4.56
CA LEU A 78 17.46 -7.63 -4.45
C LEU A 78 17.59 -6.48 -3.45
N LEU A 79 18.51 -6.64 -2.49
CA LEU A 79 19.02 -5.56 -1.65
C LEU A 79 20.42 -5.15 -2.12
N THR A 80 20.69 -3.86 -2.07
CA THR A 80 22.01 -3.26 -2.27
C THR A 80 22.32 -2.32 -1.11
N THR A 81 23.55 -1.89 -0.98
CA THR A 81 23.94 -0.89 0.03
C THR A 81 23.06 0.35 -0.05
N GLU A 82 22.75 0.81 -1.27
CA GLU A 82 21.92 1.99 -1.51
C GLU A 82 20.45 1.73 -1.09
N ARG A 83 19.90 0.55 -1.38
CA ARG A 83 18.52 0.18 -0.97
C ARG A 83 18.41 0.06 0.55
N ILE A 84 19.45 -0.46 1.23
CA ILE A 84 19.49 -0.51 2.70
C ILE A 84 19.61 0.91 3.28
N ALA A 85 20.45 1.77 2.70
CA ALA A 85 20.54 3.18 3.10
C ALA A 85 19.20 3.92 2.88
N GLN A 86 18.46 3.62 1.82
CA GLN A 86 17.11 4.15 1.60
C GLN A 86 16.14 3.68 2.70
N MET A 87 16.16 2.41 3.12
CA MET A 87 15.35 1.93 4.25
C MET A 87 15.70 2.67 5.55
N ALA A 88 17.00 2.87 5.84
CA ALA A 88 17.44 3.64 7.01
C ALA A 88 16.95 5.09 6.95
N ASN A 89 17.01 5.72 5.78
CA ASN A 89 16.48 7.07 5.58
C ASN A 89 14.95 7.12 5.72
N GLY A 90 14.23 6.09 5.26
CA GLY A 90 12.78 5.94 5.49
C GLY A 90 12.45 5.96 6.98
N LEU A 91 13.18 5.21 7.81
CA LEU A 91 12.98 5.23 9.27
C LEU A 91 13.27 6.61 9.88
N ARG A 92 14.28 7.35 9.38
CA ARG A 92 14.55 8.73 9.82
C ARG A 92 13.43 9.69 9.41
N GLN A 93 12.88 9.53 8.21
CA GLN A 93 11.73 10.31 7.76
C GLN A 93 10.51 10.04 8.65
N ILE A 94 10.20 8.77 8.94
CA ILE A 94 9.12 8.39 9.86
C ILE A 94 9.34 8.98 11.26
N ALA A 95 10.57 9.00 11.76
CA ALA A 95 10.87 9.62 13.06
C ALA A 95 10.53 11.13 13.09
N ASN A 96 10.72 11.83 11.97
CA ASN A 96 10.43 13.25 11.83
C ASN A 96 8.95 13.59 11.61
N LEU A 97 8.10 12.59 11.28
CA LEU A 97 6.67 12.82 11.12
C LEU A 97 6.02 13.17 12.46
N ASN A 98 4.94 13.94 12.39
CA ASN A 98 4.09 14.20 13.55
C ASN A 98 3.47 12.90 14.05
N ASP A 99 3.55 12.69 15.36
CA ASP A 99 2.94 11.54 16.02
C ASP A 99 1.42 11.75 16.11
N PRO A 100 0.59 10.89 15.52
CA PRO A 100 -0.86 11.06 15.59
C PRO A 100 -1.47 10.67 16.94
N VAL A 101 -0.75 9.90 17.77
CA VAL A 101 -1.29 9.38 19.03
C VAL A 101 -1.50 10.49 20.03
N GLY A 102 -2.72 10.59 20.56
CA GLY A 102 -3.13 11.66 21.47
C GLY A 102 -3.67 12.92 20.78
N ASN A 103 -3.58 13.02 19.45
CA ASN A 103 -4.14 14.17 18.74
C ASN A 103 -5.65 14.27 18.96
N GLY A 104 -6.14 15.47 19.33
CA GLY A 104 -7.56 15.75 19.46
C GLY A 104 -8.27 15.80 18.12
N ILE A 105 -9.39 15.09 18.00
CA ILE A 105 -10.26 15.10 16.83
C ILE A 105 -11.46 16.02 17.06
N MET A 106 -12.06 15.94 18.26
CA MET A 106 -13.24 16.68 18.65
C MET A 106 -13.23 16.94 20.15
N SER A 107 -13.76 18.08 20.56
CA SER A 107 -14.07 18.37 21.95
C SER A 107 -15.42 19.09 22.01
N CYS A 108 -16.32 18.65 22.91
CA CYS A 108 -17.58 19.31 23.13
C CYS A 108 -18.04 19.18 24.59
N ARG A 109 -18.65 20.25 25.14
CA ARG A 109 -19.35 20.23 26.42
C ARG A 109 -20.85 20.05 26.20
N ARG A 110 -21.42 19.05 26.87
CA ARG A 110 -22.86 18.77 26.75
C ARG A 110 -23.69 19.66 27.70
N PRO A 111 -25.00 19.85 27.43
CA PRO A 111 -25.86 20.64 28.31
C PRO A 111 -25.93 20.16 29.76
N ASN A 112 -25.72 18.85 30.00
CA ASN A 112 -25.66 18.25 31.34
C ASN A 112 -24.27 18.41 32.02
N GLY A 113 -23.32 19.10 31.39
CA GLY A 113 -22.00 19.39 31.96
C GLY A 113 -20.90 18.39 31.59
N LEU A 114 -21.22 17.25 30.93
CA LEU A 114 -20.18 16.30 30.48
C LEU A 114 -19.24 16.97 29.46
N ASP A 115 -17.92 16.89 29.68
CA ASP A 115 -16.88 17.25 28.73
C ASP A 115 -16.45 15.99 27.97
N ILE A 116 -16.73 15.95 26.68
CA ILE A 116 -16.45 14.80 25.81
C ILE A 116 -15.33 15.19 24.85
N ARG A 117 -14.22 14.44 24.87
CA ARG A 117 -13.09 14.61 23.96
C ARG A 117 -12.90 13.33 23.17
N CYS A 118 -12.66 13.47 21.86
CA CYS A 118 -12.26 12.36 20.98
C CYS A 118 -10.80 12.54 20.61
N ILE A 119 -9.98 11.53 20.83
CA ILE A 119 -8.55 11.52 20.51
C ILE A 119 -8.17 10.32 19.65
N ARG A 120 -7.05 10.43 18.93
CA ARG A 120 -6.44 9.30 18.22
C ARG A 120 -5.69 8.38 19.18
N VAL A 121 -5.86 7.08 19.00
CA VAL A 121 -5.14 6.03 19.74
C VAL A 121 -4.65 4.95 18.75
N PRO A 122 -3.59 4.17 19.08
CA PRO A 122 -3.16 3.05 18.25
C PRO A 122 -4.26 2.03 18.00
N LEU A 123 -4.20 1.32 16.88
CA LEU A 123 -5.05 0.14 16.62
C LEU A 123 -4.77 -1.01 17.58
N GLY A 124 -3.49 -1.23 17.92
CA GLY A 124 -3.05 -2.28 18.84
C GLY A 124 -1.98 -3.19 18.26
N LEU A 125 -2.32 -4.43 17.89
CA LEU A 125 -1.45 -5.35 17.18
C LEU A 125 -1.85 -5.41 15.70
N VAL A 126 -0.93 -4.99 14.83
CA VAL A 126 -1.10 -5.02 13.38
C VAL A 126 -0.40 -6.25 12.79
N GLY A 127 -1.15 -7.09 12.09
CA GLY A 127 -0.61 -8.19 11.29
C GLY A 127 -0.32 -7.73 9.87
N ILE A 128 0.87 -8.02 9.35
CA ILE A 128 1.22 -7.68 7.96
C ILE A 128 1.67 -8.94 7.25
N VAL A 129 0.96 -9.28 6.18
CA VAL A 129 1.26 -10.42 5.30
C VAL A 129 1.70 -9.88 3.95
N TYR A 130 2.95 -10.17 3.52
CA TYR A 130 3.52 -9.54 2.35
C TYR A 130 4.40 -10.49 1.52
N GLU A 131 4.59 -10.17 0.24
CA GLU A 131 5.38 -10.92 -0.73
C GLU A 131 6.70 -10.21 -1.03
N ALA A 132 7.65 -10.92 -1.64
CA ALA A 132 8.93 -10.54 -2.29
C ALA A 132 9.40 -9.07 -2.20
N ARG A 133 9.31 -8.42 -1.03
CA ARG A 133 9.74 -7.03 -0.84
C ARG A 133 10.37 -6.83 0.54
N PRO A 134 11.67 -7.12 0.70
CA PRO A 134 12.33 -6.99 2.02
C PRO A 134 12.22 -5.61 2.66
N ASN A 135 12.16 -4.52 1.87
CA ASN A 135 11.97 -3.17 2.37
C ASN A 135 10.66 -2.99 3.16
N VAL A 136 9.59 -3.74 2.83
CA VAL A 136 8.32 -3.68 3.55
C VAL A 136 8.49 -4.04 5.03
N THR A 137 9.46 -4.90 5.36
CA THR A 137 9.78 -5.23 6.77
C THR A 137 10.15 -3.99 7.57
N ALA A 138 11.04 -3.14 7.03
CA ALA A 138 11.49 -1.92 7.71
C ALA A 138 10.39 -0.85 7.76
N ASP A 139 9.69 -0.63 6.64
CA ASP A 139 8.61 0.36 6.53
C ASP A 139 7.46 0.02 7.49
N ALA A 140 7.05 -1.25 7.51
CA ALA A 140 5.98 -1.75 8.37
C ALA A 140 6.32 -1.61 9.86
N ILE A 141 7.52 -2.02 10.26
CA ILE A 141 7.97 -1.88 11.65
C ILE A 141 8.01 -0.41 12.04
N GLY A 142 8.60 0.45 11.18
CA GLY A 142 8.75 1.87 11.45
C GLY A 142 7.40 2.58 11.63
N LEU A 143 6.47 2.39 10.70
CA LEU A 143 5.15 3.00 10.75
C LEU A 143 4.31 2.50 11.93
N CYS A 144 4.34 1.18 12.22
CA CYS A 144 3.64 0.61 13.37
C CYS A 144 4.18 1.17 14.68
N LEU A 145 5.49 1.19 14.89
CA LEU A 145 6.09 1.73 16.12
C LEU A 145 5.81 3.21 16.30
N LYS A 146 5.93 4.03 15.25
CA LYS A 146 5.64 5.46 15.31
C LYS A 146 4.19 5.74 15.68
N SER A 147 3.24 4.97 15.13
CA SER A 147 1.82 5.07 15.44
C SER A 147 1.42 4.35 16.74
N GLY A 148 2.39 3.83 17.50
CA GLY A 148 2.17 3.19 18.81
C GLY A 148 1.63 1.75 18.75
N ASN A 149 1.74 1.09 17.59
CA ASN A 149 1.27 -0.28 17.37
C ASN A 149 2.41 -1.30 17.49
N ALA A 150 2.12 -2.44 18.09
CA ALA A 150 2.92 -3.64 17.90
C ALA A 150 2.65 -4.23 16.51
N VAL A 151 3.60 -5.02 16.01
CA VAL A 151 3.50 -5.62 14.68
C VAL A 151 3.90 -7.09 14.68
N ILE A 152 3.13 -7.91 13.95
CA ILE A 152 3.48 -9.30 13.62
C ILE A 152 3.55 -9.43 12.10
N LEU A 153 4.73 -9.84 11.60
CA LEU A 153 5.10 -9.84 10.20
C LEU A 153 5.18 -11.26 9.67
N ARG A 154 4.59 -11.51 8.49
CA ARG A 154 4.78 -12.74 7.73
C ARG A 154 5.11 -12.39 6.28
N GLY A 155 6.40 -12.47 5.93
CA GLY A 155 6.89 -12.25 4.57
C GLY A 155 6.82 -13.50 3.70
N GLY A 156 6.91 -13.34 2.37
CA GLY A 156 6.98 -14.45 1.43
C GLY A 156 8.19 -15.36 1.65
N SER A 157 8.05 -16.62 1.28
CA SER A 157 9.11 -17.63 1.43
C SER A 157 10.35 -17.36 0.58
N GLU A 158 10.18 -16.60 -0.50
CA GLU A 158 11.23 -16.18 -1.42
C GLU A 158 12.20 -15.16 -0.81
N ALA A 159 11.79 -14.45 0.25
CA ALA A 159 12.57 -13.42 0.95
C ALA A 159 12.81 -13.77 2.42
N ILE A 160 12.74 -15.04 2.79
CA ILE A 160 12.72 -15.46 4.20
C ILE A 160 13.99 -15.07 4.96
N HIS A 161 15.16 -15.23 4.36
CA HIS A 161 16.45 -14.91 4.97
C HIS A 161 16.59 -13.39 5.17
N SER A 162 16.31 -12.61 4.12
CA SER A 162 16.33 -11.14 4.17
C SER A 162 15.36 -10.58 5.21
N ASN A 163 14.11 -11.08 5.22
CA ASN A 163 13.08 -10.59 6.14
C ASN A 163 13.41 -10.94 7.60
N LYS A 164 13.92 -12.15 7.84
CA LYS A 164 14.30 -12.62 9.18
C LYS A 164 15.43 -11.79 9.77
N ILE A 165 16.49 -11.56 8.99
CA ILE A 165 17.65 -10.76 9.48
C ILE A 165 17.26 -9.31 9.70
N LEU A 166 16.49 -8.69 8.79
CA LEU A 166 15.99 -7.34 8.95
C LEU A 166 15.12 -7.20 10.20
N ALA A 167 14.14 -8.09 10.38
CA ALA A 167 13.27 -8.06 11.56
C ALA A 167 14.06 -8.24 12.88
N SER A 168 15.08 -9.13 12.90
CA SER A 168 15.92 -9.34 14.06
C SER A 168 16.73 -8.10 14.40
N ILE A 169 17.42 -7.50 13.44
CA ILE A 169 18.24 -6.31 13.63
C ILE A 169 17.38 -5.14 14.13
N LEU A 170 16.22 -4.92 13.50
CA LEU A 170 15.31 -3.84 13.85
C LEU A 170 14.70 -4.04 15.24
N ALA A 171 14.32 -5.29 15.59
CA ALA A 171 13.80 -5.60 16.89
C ALA A 171 14.81 -5.39 18.01
N GLU A 172 16.03 -5.89 17.85
CA GLU A 172 17.13 -5.70 18.82
C GLU A 172 17.45 -4.21 19.04
N ALA A 173 17.55 -3.44 17.95
CA ALA A 173 17.80 -2.00 18.00
C ALA A 173 16.66 -1.26 18.72
N ALA A 174 15.39 -1.59 18.40
CA ALA A 174 14.24 -0.99 19.04
C ALA A 174 14.18 -1.30 20.54
N TYR A 175 14.40 -2.55 20.92
CA TYR A 175 14.40 -2.98 22.33
C TYR A 175 15.51 -2.30 23.13
N SER A 176 16.71 -2.18 22.56
CA SER A 176 17.82 -1.46 23.21
C SER A 176 17.51 0.03 23.44
N ALA A 177 16.63 0.61 22.64
CA ALA A 177 16.18 1.99 22.75
C ALA A 177 14.97 2.19 23.68
N GLY A 178 14.40 1.10 24.27
CA GLY A 178 13.32 1.16 25.25
C GLY A 178 11.96 0.70 24.74
N ILE A 179 11.85 0.23 23.49
CA ILE A 179 10.60 -0.40 23.00
C ILE A 179 10.34 -1.69 23.78
N PRO A 180 9.10 -1.97 24.18
CA PRO A 180 8.77 -3.20 24.93
C PRO A 180 9.14 -4.45 24.15
N HIS A 181 9.81 -5.41 24.81
CA HIS A 181 10.08 -6.72 24.23
C HIS A 181 8.78 -7.38 23.77
N GLY A 182 8.83 -7.98 22.58
CA GLY A 182 7.68 -8.61 21.94
C GLY A 182 6.87 -7.68 21.02
N ALA A 183 7.11 -6.37 21.01
CA ALA A 183 6.40 -5.43 20.15
C ALA A 183 6.60 -5.69 18.64
N ILE A 184 7.72 -6.29 18.27
CA ILE A 184 8.05 -6.68 16.89
C ILE A 184 8.16 -8.20 16.85
N GLN A 185 7.31 -8.85 16.07
CA GLN A 185 7.31 -10.30 15.85
C GLN A 185 7.47 -10.61 14.37
N PHE A 186 8.28 -11.59 14.05
CA PHE A 186 8.44 -12.13 12.71
C PHE A 186 8.12 -13.63 12.69
N VAL A 187 7.16 -14.03 11.85
CA VAL A 187 6.79 -15.43 11.64
C VAL A 187 7.73 -16.03 10.60
N SER A 188 8.69 -16.83 11.06
CA SER A 188 9.69 -17.50 10.19
C SER A 188 9.17 -18.78 9.53
N ILE A 189 7.94 -19.19 9.84
CA ILE A 189 7.28 -20.36 9.27
C ILE A 189 6.82 -20.03 7.86
N THR A 190 7.29 -20.79 6.87
CA THR A 190 7.06 -20.53 5.45
C THR A 190 5.79 -21.18 4.91
N GLU A 191 5.25 -22.13 5.60
CA GLU A 191 4.02 -22.84 5.27
C GLU A 191 2.81 -21.88 5.20
N HIS A 192 1.93 -22.15 4.25
CA HIS A 192 0.72 -21.36 4.06
C HIS A 192 -0.21 -21.36 5.29
N GLU A 193 -0.16 -22.45 6.07
CA GLU A 193 -0.89 -22.60 7.32
C GLU A 193 -0.59 -21.47 8.32
N ALA A 194 0.64 -20.94 8.33
CA ALA A 194 1.01 -19.80 9.18
C ALA A 194 0.15 -18.55 8.92
N VAL A 195 -0.17 -18.28 7.65
CA VAL A 195 -1.06 -17.17 7.27
C VAL A 195 -2.49 -17.48 7.71
N ASP A 196 -2.96 -18.72 7.52
CA ASP A 196 -4.30 -19.13 7.89
C ASP A 196 -4.52 -19.03 9.41
N VAL A 197 -3.51 -19.38 10.20
CA VAL A 197 -3.53 -19.18 11.66
C VAL A 197 -3.61 -17.69 11.99
N MET A 198 -2.75 -16.85 11.41
CA MET A 198 -2.77 -15.39 11.68
C MET A 198 -4.14 -14.78 11.39
N MET A 199 -4.79 -15.17 10.27
CA MET A 199 -6.11 -14.69 9.87
C MET A 199 -7.24 -15.07 10.84
N ARG A 200 -7.00 -16.01 11.78
CA ARG A 200 -7.98 -16.49 12.77
C ARG A 200 -7.71 -16.00 14.19
N LEU A 201 -6.64 -15.23 14.42
CA LEU A 201 -6.23 -14.76 15.76
C LEU A 201 -6.91 -13.44 16.17
N ASN A 202 -8.21 -13.27 15.88
CA ASN A 202 -8.98 -12.07 16.20
C ASN A 202 -9.02 -11.70 17.71
N LYS A 203 -8.63 -12.62 18.60
CA LYS A 203 -8.45 -12.33 20.02
C LYS A 203 -7.21 -11.45 20.29
N TYR A 204 -6.20 -11.54 19.45
CA TYR A 204 -4.90 -10.90 19.66
C TYR A 204 -4.57 -9.87 18.59
N VAL A 205 -4.79 -10.20 17.32
CA VAL A 205 -4.53 -9.33 16.17
C VAL A 205 -5.74 -8.44 15.92
N ASP A 206 -5.54 -7.12 15.91
CA ASP A 206 -6.61 -6.14 15.76
C ASP A 206 -6.95 -5.87 14.30
N VAL A 207 -5.94 -5.96 13.43
CA VAL A 207 -6.10 -5.74 11.99
C VAL A 207 -5.02 -6.48 11.22
N ILE A 208 -5.35 -6.93 9.99
CA ILE A 208 -4.38 -7.48 9.03
C ILE A 208 -4.31 -6.58 7.81
N ILE A 209 -3.09 -6.31 7.33
CA ILE A 209 -2.82 -5.55 6.12
C ILE A 209 -2.06 -6.46 5.15
N PRO A 210 -2.72 -6.99 4.11
CA PRO A 210 -2.05 -7.76 3.06
C PRO A 210 -1.28 -6.83 2.10
N ARG A 211 -0.07 -7.23 1.68
CA ARG A 211 0.80 -6.49 0.73
C ARG A 211 1.37 -7.44 -0.31
N GLY A 212 0.71 -7.61 -1.43
CA GLY A 212 1.13 -8.54 -2.48
C GLY A 212 0.24 -8.51 -3.69
N GLY A 213 0.28 -9.57 -4.50
CA GLY A 213 -0.58 -9.72 -5.66
C GLY A 213 -2.05 -9.93 -5.30
N ALA A 214 -2.93 -9.80 -6.31
CA ALA A 214 -4.38 -9.93 -6.16
C ALA A 214 -4.82 -11.23 -5.47
N SER A 215 -4.12 -12.34 -5.73
CA SER A 215 -4.43 -13.65 -5.14
C SER A 215 -4.23 -13.68 -3.63
N LEU A 216 -3.14 -13.10 -3.12
CA LEU A 216 -2.89 -12.99 -1.69
C LEU A 216 -3.94 -12.09 -1.02
N ILE A 217 -4.19 -10.92 -1.60
CA ILE A 217 -5.16 -9.95 -1.06
C ILE A 217 -6.53 -10.60 -0.97
N LYS A 218 -7.01 -11.20 -2.07
CA LYS A 218 -8.29 -11.91 -2.12
C LYS A 218 -8.38 -13.01 -1.06
N ARG A 219 -7.34 -13.85 -0.95
CA ARG A 219 -7.29 -14.92 0.06
C ARG A 219 -7.44 -14.38 1.48
N VAL A 220 -6.72 -13.28 1.81
CA VAL A 220 -6.79 -12.70 3.15
C VAL A 220 -8.16 -12.09 3.41
N VAL A 221 -8.72 -11.33 2.46
CA VAL A 221 -10.04 -10.68 2.59
C VAL A 221 -11.16 -11.70 2.77
N GLU A 222 -11.17 -12.77 1.97
CA GLU A 222 -12.24 -13.78 1.99
C GLU A 222 -12.18 -14.73 3.20
N ASN A 223 -10.99 -14.95 3.77
CA ASN A 223 -10.79 -15.99 4.79
C ASN A 223 -10.46 -15.46 6.19
N SER A 224 -10.21 -14.16 6.36
CA SER A 224 -9.85 -13.62 7.67
C SER A 224 -11.06 -13.39 8.56
N SER A 225 -10.95 -13.81 9.84
CA SER A 225 -11.85 -13.38 10.90
C SER A 225 -11.34 -12.12 11.64
N VAL A 226 -10.07 -11.76 11.41
CA VAL A 226 -9.49 -10.48 11.82
C VAL A 226 -9.90 -9.41 10.81
N PRO A 227 -10.28 -8.20 11.22
CA PRO A 227 -10.52 -7.09 10.29
C PRO A 227 -9.34 -6.89 9.32
N VAL A 228 -9.63 -6.64 8.05
CA VAL A 228 -8.60 -6.45 7.01
C VAL A 228 -8.67 -5.03 6.49
N ILE A 229 -7.52 -4.37 6.41
CA ILE A 229 -7.37 -3.16 5.61
C ILE A 229 -6.79 -3.59 4.26
N GLU A 230 -7.65 -3.61 3.26
CA GLU A 230 -7.31 -4.08 1.92
C GLU A 230 -6.45 -3.05 1.20
N THR A 231 -5.30 -3.49 0.67
CA THR A 231 -4.53 -2.71 -0.30
C THR A 231 -4.97 -3.13 -1.70
N GLY A 232 -5.51 -2.21 -2.47
CA GLY A 232 -6.16 -2.52 -3.75
C GLY A 232 -5.19 -2.86 -4.88
N VAL A 233 -5.73 -3.57 -5.88
CA VAL A 233 -5.16 -3.70 -7.22
C VAL A 233 -5.30 -2.34 -7.93
N GLY A 234 -4.36 -1.97 -8.78
CA GLY A 234 -4.34 -0.66 -9.45
C GLY A 234 -4.82 -0.74 -10.89
N ILE A 235 -6.14 -0.72 -11.12
CA ILE A 235 -6.69 -0.52 -12.47
C ILE A 235 -7.06 0.96 -12.59
N CYS A 236 -6.08 1.76 -13.02
CA CYS A 236 -6.21 3.20 -13.10
C CYS A 236 -6.49 3.67 -14.52
N HIS A 237 -7.22 4.78 -14.67
CA HIS A 237 -7.60 5.35 -15.95
C HIS A 237 -7.15 6.80 -16.11
N VAL A 238 -6.93 7.19 -17.37
CA VAL A 238 -6.90 8.60 -17.80
C VAL A 238 -7.98 8.81 -18.86
N PHE A 239 -8.91 9.72 -18.60
CA PHE A 239 -9.87 10.18 -19.59
C PHE A 239 -9.38 11.49 -20.25
N VAL A 240 -9.30 11.50 -21.58
CA VAL A 240 -8.97 12.67 -22.38
C VAL A 240 -10.28 13.24 -22.93
N ASP A 241 -10.73 14.35 -22.33
CA ASP A 241 -11.98 15.04 -22.64
C ASP A 241 -11.87 15.82 -23.98
N GLU A 242 -13.01 16.13 -24.61
CA GLU A 242 -13.05 16.93 -25.83
C GLU A 242 -12.37 18.32 -25.71
N PHE A 243 -12.28 18.83 -24.48
CA PHE A 243 -11.63 20.11 -24.17
C PHE A 243 -10.21 19.94 -23.61
N ALA A 244 -9.56 18.81 -23.88
CA ALA A 244 -8.22 18.56 -23.39
C ALA A 244 -7.15 19.35 -24.15
N ASP A 245 -6.10 19.77 -23.44
CA ASP A 245 -4.82 20.09 -24.06
C ASP A 245 -4.13 18.76 -24.42
N LEU A 246 -4.02 18.47 -25.72
CA LEU A 246 -3.54 17.19 -26.24
C LEU A 246 -2.05 16.95 -25.98
N GLU A 247 -1.23 18.01 -25.91
CA GLU A 247 0.18 17.90 -25.56
C GLU A 247 0.34 17.55 -24.07
N LEU A 248 -0.43 18.21 -23.21
CA LEU A 248 -0.46 17.92 -21.78
C LEU A 248 -0.96 16.49 -21.54
N ALA A 249 -2.03 16.08 -22.21
CA ALA A 249 -2.57 14.72 -22.12
C ALA A 249 -1.51 13.68 -22.47
N THR A 250 -0.76 13.90 -23.56
CA THR A 250 0.32 12.99 -23.98
C THR A 250 1.42 12.87 -22.93
N LYS A 251 1.87 13.99 -22.35
CA LYS A 251 2.89 13.99 -21.29
C LYS A 251 2.42 13.23 -20.05
N ILE A 252 1.17 13.44 -19.64
CA ILE A 252 0.58 12.78 -18.47
C ILE A 252 0.44 11.27 -18.72
N ILE A 253 -0.09 10.84 -19.86
CA ILE A 253 -0.28 9.42 -20.19
C ILE A 253 1.06 8.70 -20.27
N LEU A 254 2.05 9.26 -20.95
CA LEU A 254 3.40 8.67 -21.00
C LEU A 254 3.99 8.53 -19.60
N ASN A 255 3.96 9.60 -18.80
CA ASN A 255 4.45 9.52 -17.42
C ASN A 255 3.69 8.48 -16.62
N ALA A 256 2.36 8.46 -16.67
CA ALA A 256 1.52 7.58 -15.89
C ALA A 256 1.71 6.09 -16.25
N LYS A 257 2.09 5.76 -17.50
CA LYS A 257 2.34 4.37 -17.91
C LYS A 257 3.81 3.97 -17.83
N THR A 258 4.75 4.83 -18.26
CA THR A 258 6.12 4.40 -18.53
C THR A 258 7.11 4.67 -17.40
N SER A 259 6.82 5.60 -16.50
CA SER A 259 7.75 5.95 -15.41
C SER A 259 8.03 4.76 -14.48
N ARG A 260 7.01 3.93 -14.19
CA ARG A 260 7.13 2.70 -13.40
C ARG A 260 5.90 1.82 -13.63
N PRO A 261 5.87 0.97 -14.66
CA PRO A 261 4.64 0.28 -15.08
C PRO A 261 4.12 -0.76 -14.06
N ALA A 262 5.00 -1.32 -13.22
CA ALA A 262 4.65 -2.38 -12.28
C ALA A 262 4.14 -1.90 -10.91
N VAL A 263 3.63 -0.67 -10.80
CA VAL A 263 3.05 -0.13 -9.57
C VAL A 263 1.57 0.17 -9.73
N CYS A 264 0.80 0.05 -8.64
CA CYS A 264 -0.66 0.12 -8.63
C CYS A 264 -1.26 1.47 -9.09
N ASN A 265 -0.48 2.57 -9.06
CA ASN A 265 -0.91 3.88 -9.52
C ASN A 265 -0.50 4.17 -11.00
N ALA A 266 0.12 3.20 -11.69
CA ALA A 266 0.30 3.29 -13.15
C ALA A 266 -1.06 3.09 -13.85
N ILE A 267 -1.26 3.78 -14.98
CA ILE A 267 -2.51 3.60 -15.73
C ILE A 267 -2.52 2.30 -16.52
N GLU A 268 -3.70 1.70 -16.61
CA GLU A 268 -3.93 0.51 -17.41
C GLU A 268 -4.87 0.78 -18.60
N THR A 269 -5.67 1.85 -18.52
CA THR A 269 -6.60 2.23 -19.59
C THR A 269 -6.59 3.73 -19.85
N VAL A 270 -6.62 4.09 -21.14
CA VAL A 270 -6.89 5.44 -21.62
C VAL A 270 -8.27 5.47 -22.27
N LEU A 271 -9.11 6.42 -21.85
CA LEU A 271 -10.39 6.73 -22.47
C LEU A 271 -10.26 8.01 -23.27
N ILE A 272 -10.72 8.04 -24.51
CA ILE A 272 -10.62 9.19 -25.40
C ILE A 272 -12.03 9.58 -25.86
N ASP A 273 -12.39 10.87 -25.69
CA ASP A 273 -13.66 11.39 -26.21
C ASP A 273 -13.70 11.24 -27.74
N GLN A 274 -14.83 10.76 -28.26
CA GLN A 274 -14.98 10.50 -29.71
C GLN A 274 -14.76 11.74 -30.57
N LYS A 275 -15.01 12.95 -30.07
CA LYS A 275 -14.88 14.20 -30.84
C LYS A 275 -13.42 14.50 -31.19
N ILE A 276 -12.48 14.06 -30.37
CA ILE A 276 -11.04 14.27 -30.59
C ILE A 276 -10.32 13.00 -31.04
N ALA A 277 -11.00 11.86 -31.08
CA ALA A 277 -10.38 10.55 -31.28
C ALA A 277 -9.63 10.46 -32.64
N ASN A 278 -10.18 11.01 -33.72
CA ASN A 278 -9.54 10.97 -35.06
C ASN A 278 -8.20 11.70 -35.08
N GLU A 279 -8.07 12.78 -34.33
CA GLU A 279 -6.84 13.59 -34.24
C GLU A 279 -5.87 13.00 -33.21
N TYR A 280 -6.38 12.70 -32.01
CA TYR A 280 -5.53 12.37 -30.85
C TYR A 280 -5.03 10.92 -30.85
N LEU A 281 -5.87 9.95 -31.25
CA LEU A 281 -5.49 8.54 -31.16
C LEU A 281 -4.22 8.19 -31.95
N PRO A 282 -4.04 8.62 -33.24
CA PRO A 282 -2.80 8.34 -33.96
C PRO A 282 -1.56 8.93 -33.27
N MET A 283 -1.69 10.17 -32.74
CA MET A 283 -0.61 10.84 -32.04
C MET A 283 -0.17 10.12 -30.78
N ILE A 284 -1.11 9.73 -29.92
CA ILE A 284 -0.77 9.04 -28.67
C ILE A 284 -0.27 7.60 -28.93
N CYS A 285 -0.82 6.90 -29.91
CA CYS A 285 -0.35 5.57 -30.29
C CYS A 285 1.10 5.61 -30.78
N GLN A 286 1.48 6.60 -31.60
CA GLN A 286 2.87 6.78 -32.00
C GLN A 286 3.78 6.96 -30.77
N LYS A 287 3.42 7.85 -29.85
CA LYS A 287 4.23 8.13 -28.65
C LYS A 287 4.37 6.94 -27.71
N LEU A 288 3.30 6.18 -27.51
CA LEU A 288 3.33 4.96 -26.72
C LEU A 288 4.18 3.87 -27.38
N SER A 289 4.10 3.74 -28.71
CA SER A 289 4.92 2.79 -29.46
C SER A 289 6.41 3.16 -29.43
N GLU A 290 6.77 4.44 -29.54
CA GLU A 290 8.13 4.94 -29.34
C GLU A 290 8.67 4.55 -27.95
N ALA A 291 7.79 4.52 -26.93
CA ALA A 291 8.09 4.09 -25.57
C ALA A 291 7.99 2.56 -25.35
N LYS A 292 7.80 1.78 -26.43
CA LYS A 292 7.69 0.31 -26.43
C LYS A 292 6.49 -0.21 -25.61
N VAL A 293 5.40 0.54 -25.56
CA VAL A 293 4.16 0.12 -24.91
C VAL A 293 3.31 -0.65 -25.92
N GLU A 294 2.88 -1.87 -25.56
CA GLU A 294 1.87 -2.62 -26.31
C GLU A 294 0.51 -1.96 -26.12
N ILE A 295 -0.19 -1.70 -27.24
CA ILE A 295 -1.48 -1.01 -27.21
C ILE A 295 -2.58 -1.96 -27.64
N ARG A 296 -3.65 -2.05 -26.83
CA ARG A 296 -4.86 -2.82 -27.12
C ARG A 296 -6.04 -1.85 -27.29
N GLY A 297 -6.63 -1.80 -28.49
CA GLY A 297 -7.68 -0.86 -28.85
C GLY A 297 -9.05 -1.51 -28.94
N CYS A 298 -10.12 -0.78 -28.57
CA CYS A 298 -11.50 -1.19 -28.87
C CYS A 298 -11.76 -1.13 -30.38
N GLU A 299 -12.91 -1.65 -30.86
CA GLU A 299 -13.27 -1.67 -32.28
C GLU A 299 -13.24 -0.29 -32.94
N LYS A 300 -13.69 0.77 -32.23
CA LYS A 300 -13.60 2.15 -32.73
C LYS A 300 -12.13 2.62 -32.89
N CYS A 301 -11.24 2.16 -32.02
CA CYS A 301 -9.79 2.45 -32.16
C CYS A 301 -9.19 1.75 -33.37
N LEU A 302 -9.55 0.48 -33.61
CA LEU A 302 -9.07 -0.29 -34.76
C LEU A 302 -9.56 0.28 -36.11
N ALA A 303 -10.69 0.95 -36.13
CA ALA A 303 -11.17 1.66 -37.32
C ALA A 303 -10.30 2.85 -37.69
N ILE A 304 -9.59 3.47 -36.74
CA ILE A 304 -8.69 4.62 -36.97
C ILE A 304 -7.23 4.14 -37.09
N CYS A 305 -6.81 3.18 -36.23
CA CYS A 305 -5.45 2.63 -36.18
C CYS A 305 -5.52 1.09 -36.27
N PRO A 306 -5.58 0.52 -37.50
CA PRO A 306 -5.80 -0.92 -37.72
C PRO A 306 -4.65 -1.81 -37.22
N GLU A 307 -3.45 -1.25 -36.98
CA GLU A 307 -2.26 -1.94 -36.50
C GLU A 307 -2.29 -2.32 -35.02
N LEU A 308 -3.23 -1.76 -34.26
CA LEU A 308 -3.36 -2.04 -32.83
C LEU A 308 -3.85 -3.49 -32.58
N LYS A 309 -3.47 -4.05 -31.45
CA LYS A 309 -4.08 -5.29 -30.96
C LYS A 309 -5.52 -5.06 -30.53
N THR A 310 -6.39 -6.02 -30.76
CA THR A 310 -7.78 -5.94 -30.31
C THR A 310 -7.84 -6.10 -28.78
N ALA A 311 -8.49 -5.14 -28.11
CA ALA A 311 -8.81 -5.26 -26.70
C ALA A 311 -10.00 -6.21 -26.50
N THR A 312 -9.92 -7.07 -25.50
CA THR A 312 -10.98 -7.97 -25.07
C THR A 312 -11.77 -7.39 -23.88
N LYS A 313 -12.80 -8.06 -23.43
CA LYS A 313 -13.58 -7.63 -22.28
C LYS A 313 -12.76 -7.69 -20.98
N GLU A 314 -11.87 -8.65 -20.89
CA GLU A 314 -10.97 -8.89 -19.76
C GLU A 314 -9.92 -7.78 -19.60
N ASP A 315 -9.50 -7.18 -20.72
CA ASP A 315 -8.50 -6.11 -20.72
C ASP A 315 -8.95 -4.88 -19.91
N TRP A 316 -10.25 -4.59 -19.88
CA TRP A 316 -10.79 -3.43 -19.13
C TRP A 316 -10.67 -3.57 -17.61
N SER A 317 -10.57 -4.81 -17.10
CA SER A 317 -10.44 -5.13 -15.69
C SER A 317 -9.09 -5.76 -15.33
N THR A 318 -8.08 -5.58 -16.18
CA THR A 318 -6.75 -6.16 -16.00
C THR A 318 -5.73 -5.13 -15.53
N GLU A 319 -5.06 -5.41 -14.41
CA GLU A 319 -3.81 -4.75 -14.03
C GLU A 319 -2.66 -5.48 -14.74
N TYR A 320 -2.15 -4.92 -15.83
CA TYR A 320 -1.06 -5.53 -16.58
C TYR A 320 0.26 -5.54 -15.81
N GLY A 321 0.53 -4.44 -15.08
CA GLY A 321 1.79 -4.27 -14.36
C GLY A 321 3.02 -4.26 -15.26
N ASP A 322 2.85 -3.97 -16.55
CA ASP A 322 3.86 -3.99 -17.59
C ASP A 322 3.61 -2.87 -18.62
N LEU A 323 4.47 -2.76 -19.63
CA LEU A 323 4.33 -1.81 -20.75
C LEU A 323 3.22 -2.26 -21.72
N ILE A 324 2.02 -2.44 -21.19
CA ILE A 324 0.79 -2.78 -21.93
C ILE A 324 -0.29 -1.79 -21.49
N ILE A 325 -1.08 -1.28 -22.42
CA ILE A 325 -2.17 -0.33 -22.15
C ILE A 325 -3.38 -0.61 -23.03
N SER A 326 -4.59 -0.44 -22.47
CA SER A 326 -5.83 -0.49 -23.22
C SER A 326 -6.29 0.91 -23.58
N ILE A 327 -6.87 1.09 -24.79
CA ILE A 327 -7.46 2.36 -25.24
C ILE A 327 -8.89 2.13 -25.70
N LYS A 328 -9.82 2.95 -25.18
CA LYS A 328 -11.22 2.95 -25.59
C LYS A 328 -11.69 4.34 -26.00
N ILE A 329 -12.36 4.43 -27.13
CA ILE A 329 -13.09 5.64 -27.54
C ILE A 329 -14.47 5.60 -26.89
N VAL A 330 -14.81 6.64 -26.14
CA VAL A 330 -16.08 6.84 -25.45
C VAL A 330 -16.87 7.99 -26.07
N GLU A 331 -18.20 7.95 -26.00
CA GLU A 331 -19.06 8.95 -26.61
C GLU A 331 -18.96 10.31 -25.94
N ASN A 332 -18.75 10.32 -24.63
CA ASN A 332 -18.68 11.52 -23.80
C ASN A 332 -18.18 11.20 -22.38
N ILE A 333 -18.12 12.23 -21.55
CA ILE A 333 -17.72 12.12 -20.12
C ILE A 333 -18.60 11.15 -19.33
N ASP A 334 -19.89 11.02 -19.63
CA ASP A 334 -20.80 10.12 -18.89
C ASP A 334 -20.45 8.65 -19.14
N GLU A 335 -20.15 8.28 -20.41
CA GLU A 335 -19.67 6.94 -20.73
C GLU A 335 -18.29 6.68 -20.09
N ALA A 336 -17.38 7.69 -20.07
CA ALA A 336 -16.09 7.58 -19.40
C ALA A 336 -16.26 7.27 -17.91
N ILE A 337 -17.09 8.04 -17.20
CA ILE A 337 -17.38 7.83 -15.78
C ILE A 337 -18.00 6.45 -15.53
N SER A 338 -18.97 6.05 -16.37
CA SER A 338 -19.60 4.72 -16.28
C SER A 338 -18.59 3.60 -16.46
N HIS A 339 -17.69 3.73 -17.45
CA HIS A 339 -16.63 2.76 -17.70
C HIS A 339 -15.70 2.64 -16.49
N ILE A 340 -15.20 3.76 -15.97
CA ILE A 340 -14.30 3.82 -14.82
C ILE A 340 -14.95 3.18 -13.59
N ASN A 341 -16.18 3.54 -13.27
CA ASN A 341 -16.90 3.00 -12.11
C ASN A 341 -17.24 1.51 -12.26
N THR A 342 -17.26 0.98 -13.50
CA THR A 342 -17.55 -0.43 -13.78
C THR A 342 -16.30 -1.30 -13.73
N TYR A 343 -15.21 -0.84 -14.30
CA TYR A 343 -14.00 -1.64 -14.53
C TYR A 343 -12.81 -1.23 -13.67
N GLY A 344 -12.81 0.01 -13.15
CA GLY A 344 -11.76 0.52 -12.28
C GLY A 344 -11.74 -0.17 -10.92
N SER A 345 -10.58 -0.15 -10.29
CA SER A 345 -10.38 -0.69 -8.94
C SER A 345 -10.73 0.32 -7.82
N GLY A 346 -11.16 1.54 -8.17
CA GLY A 346 -11.35 2.64 -7.21
C GLY A 346 -10.05 3.20 -6.66
N HIS A 347 -8.92 3.01 -7.35
CA HIS A 347 -7.61 3.43 -6.89
C HIS A 347 -7.31 4.89 -7.28
N SER A 348 -7.00 5.16 -8.53
CA SER A 348 -6.58 6.49 -8.99
C SER A 348 -7.05 6.74 -10.40
N GLU A 349 -7.79 7.82 -10.60
CA GLU A 349 -8.42 8.14 -11.87
C GLU A 349 -8.11 9.58 -12.26
N ALA A 350 -7.91 9.87 -13.54
CA ALA A 350 -7.61 11.22 -14.00
C ALA A 350 -8.47 11.65 -15.19
N ILE A 351 -8.82 12.92 -15.22
CA ILE A 351 -9.37 13.61 -16.40
C ILE A 351 -8.39 14.67 -16.89
N ILE A 352 -8.21 14.77 -18.20
CA ILE A 352 -7.49 15.87 -18.84
C ILE A 352 -8.51 16.77 -19.54
N THR A 353 -8.67 17.98 -19.05
CA THR A 353 -9.68 18.93 -19.58
C THR A 353 -9.36 20.37 -19.18
N THR A 354 -9.74 21.33 -20.02
CA THR A 354 -9.79 22.75 -19.70
C THR A 354 -11.21 23.20 -19.30
N ASN A 355 -12.21 22.30 -19.43
CA ASN A 355 -13.59 22.60 -19.06
C ASN A 355 -13.80 22.39 -17.56
N TYR A 356 -14.02 23.49 -16.84
CA TYR A 356 -14.22 23.48 -15.38
C TYR A 356 -15.41 22.62 -14.96
N ASN A 357 -16.53 22.65 -15.69
CA ASN A 357 -17.72 21.86 -15.35
C ASN A 357 -17.47 20.36 -15.52
N ASN A 358 -16.75 19.94 -16.56
CA ASN A 358 -16.37 18.55 -16.78
C ASN A 358 -15.42 18.07 -15.69
N ALA A 359 -14.46 18.90 -15.28
CA ALA A 359 -13.56 18.60 -14.17
C ALA A 359 -14.32 18.34 -12.87
N LEU A 360 -15.25 19.23 -12.49
CA LEU A 360 -16.09 19.09 -11.29
C LEU A 360 -17.01 17.85 -11.37
N LYS A 361 -17.63 17.62 -12.54
CA LYS A 361 -18.51 16.46 -12.77
C LYS A 361 -17.73 15.16 -12.59
N PHE A 362 -16.56 15.06 -13.19
CA PHE A 362 -15.68 13.89 -13.09
C PHE A 362 -15.29 13.62 -11.64
N GLN A 363 -14.77 14.64 -10.93
CA GLN A 363 -14.37 14.51 -9.51
C GLN A 363 -15.53 14.10 -8.60
N LYS A 364 -16.76 14.54 -8.90
CA LYS A 364 -17.94 14.23 -8.08
C LYS A 364 -18.48 12.83 -8.31
N LEU A 365 -18.41 12.31 -9.55
CA LEU A 365 -19.10 11.10 -9.95
C LEU A 365 -18.19 9.86 -10.07
N VAL A 366 -16.88 10.06 -10.19
CA VAL A 366 -15.92 8.95 -10.19
C VAL A 366 -15.68 8.47 -8.76
N ASP A 367 -15.93 7.19 -8.51
CA ASP A 367 -15.77 6.58 -7.18
C ASP A 367 -14.38 5.95 -7.03
N ALA A 368 -13.38 6.79 -6.82
CA ALA A 368 -12.01 6.37 -6.58
C ALA A 368 -11.41 7.04 -5.33
N SER A 369 -10.30 6.49 -4.82
CA SER A 369 -9.60 7.03 -3.66
C SER A 369 -8.85 8.33 -3.98
N ALA A 370 -8.41 8.49 -5.23
CA ALA A 370 -7.78 9.71 -5.74
C ALA A 370 -8.31 10.04 -7.13
N VAL A 371 -8.82 11.27 -7.32
CA VAL A 371 -9.38 11.74 -8.60
C VAL A 371 -8.68 13.02 -9.01
N TYR A 372 -7.94 12.94 -10.11
CA TYR A 372 -7.06 13.98 -10.60
C TYR A 372 -7.70 14.79 -11.74
N VAL A 373 -7.37 16.06 -11.79
CA VAL A 373 -7.59 16.92 -12.94
C VAL A 373 -6.24 17.41 -13.43
N ASN A 374 -5.91 17.13 -14.70
CA ASN A 374 -4.68 17.58 -15.37
C ASN A 374 -3.38 17.18 -14.64
N ALA A 375 -3.37 16.01 -14.00
CA ALA A 375 -2.19 15.47 -13.32
C ALA A 375 -2.10 13.95 -13.49
N SER A 376 -0.88 13.42 -13.35
CA SER A 376 -0.60 11.98 -13.44
C SER A 376 -1.11 11.23 -12.21
N THR A 377 -1.67 10.04 -12.41
CA THR A 377 -2.07 9.13 -11.32
C THR A 377 -0.88 8.67 -10.47
N ARG A 378 0.35 8.83 -10.98
CA ARG A 378 1.60 8.49 -10.30
C ARG A 378 1.81 9.28 -9.00
N PHE A 379 1.12 10.38 -8.80
CA PHE A 379 1.15 11.14 -7.55
C PHE A 379 0.35 10.50 -6.40
N THR A 380 -0.41 9.41 -6.62
CA THR A 380 -1.02 8.67 -5.52
C THR A 380 0.04 7.88 -4.76
N ASP A 381 0.72 8.56 -3.87
CA ASP A 381 1.86 8.08 -3.09
C ASP A 381 1.94 8.84 -1.77
N GLY A 382 2.31 8.16 -0.68
CA GLY A 382 2.34 8.79 0.66
C GLY A 382 3.36 9.93 0.79
N ASN A 383 4.49 9.89 0.08
CA ASN A 383 5.45 10.98 0.09
C ASN A 383 4.92 12.18 -0.70
N GLU A 384 4.35 11.93 -1.89
CA GLU A 384 3.79 12.97 -2.74
C GLU A 384 2.58 13.67 -2.08
N PHE A 385 1.78 12.93 -1.28
CA PHE A 385 0.67 13.50 -0.52
C PHE A 385 1.10 14.17 0.80
N GLY A 386 2.41 14.16 1.11
CA GLY A 386 2.93 14.79 2.32
C GLY A 386 2.78 13.95 3.58
N PHE A 387 2.43 12.67 3.46
CA PHE A 387 2.35 11.74 4.60
C PHE A 387 3.71 11.17 5.02
N GLY A 388 4.75 11.43 4.21
CA GLY A 388 6.14 11.06 4.47
C GLY A 388 6.49 9.59 4.31
N ALA A 389 5.54 8.69 4.49
CA ALA A 389 5.65 7.26 4.27
C ALA A 389 4.26 6.64 4.19
N GLU A 390 4.16 5.46 3.57
CA GLU A 390 2.89 4.72 3.49
C GLU A 390 3.09 3.23 3.71
N ILE A 391 2.09 2.59 4.32
CA ILE A 391 2.03 1.13 4.42
C ILE A 391 1.34 0.49 3.20
N GLY A 392 0.73 1.29 2.37
CA GLY A 392 0.03 0.94 1.14
C GLY A 392 -1.10 1.89 0.81
N ILE A 393 -1.77 1.62 -0.30
CA ILE A 393 -2.90 2.40 -0.78
C ILE A 393 -4.16 1.53 -0.69
N SER A 394 -5.14 1.98 0.08
CA SER A 394 -6.42 1.28 0.23
C SER A 394 -7.47 1.85 -0.71
N THR A 395 -8.25 0.98 -1.34
CA THR A 395 -9.40 1.35 -2.16
C THR A 395 -10.73 1.16 -1.45
N GLN A 396 -10.74 0.51 -0.29
CA GLN A 396 -11.94 0.28 0.50
C GLN A 396 -12.52 1.58 1.08
N LYS A 397 -13.82 1.59 1.37
CA LYS A 397 -14.52 2.76 1.92
C LYS A 397 -14.55 2.79 3.45
N LEU A 398 -14.39 1.62 4.08
CA LEU A 398 -14.38 1.50 5.54
C LEU A 398 -12.97 1.71 6.07
N HIS A 399 -12.81 2.53 7.09
CA HIS A 399 -11.58 2.94 7.74
C HIS A 399 -10.72 3.87 6.85
N ALA A 400 -9.53 3.42 6.35
CA ALA A 400 -8.65 4.23 5.53
C ALA A 400 -8.93 4.03 4.03
N ARG A 401 -8.89 5.12 3.25
CA ARG A 401 -8.98 5.12 1.80
C ARG A 401 -7.89 6.00 1.21
N GLY A 402 -7.20 5.55 0.16
CA GLY A 402 -6.02 6.22 -0.41
C GLY A 402 -4.71 5.79 0.26
N PRO A 403 -3.62 6.56 0.10
CA PRO A 403 -2.34 6.28 0.74
C PRO A 403 -2.45 6.26 2.27
N MET A 404 -1.98 5.18 2.88
CA MET A 404 -2.12 4.95 4.33
C MET A 404 -0.85 5.33 5.07
N GLY A 405 -0.77 6.56 5.55
CA GLY A 405 0.26 7.05 6.47
C GLY A 405 -0.02 6.67 7.94
N LEU A 406 0.63 7.39 8.86
CA LEU A 406 0.54 7.12 10.30
C LEU A 406 -0.88 7.22 10.86
N GLU A 407 -1.69 8.17 10.38
CA GLU A 407 -3.08 8.35 10.87
C GLU A 407 -3.96 7.14 10.57
N ALA A 408 -3.74 6.47 9.42
CA ALA A 408 -4.46 5.27 9.04
C ALA A 408 -4.19 4.07 9.97
N LEU A 409 -3.09 4.11 10.72
CA LEU A 409 -2.73 3.11 11.73
C LEU A 409 -3.25 3.47 13.14
N THR A 410 -4.20 4.39 13.23
CA THR A 410 -4.84 4.81 14.49
C THR A 410 -6.36 4.69 14.40
N THR A 411 -6.99 4.65 15.55
CA THR A 411 -8.45 4.73 15.71
C THR A 411 -8.83 5.81 16.72
N MET A 412 -10.11 5.95 17.00
CA MET A 412 -10.64 6.97 17.89
C MET A 412 -10.96 6.39 19.28
N LYS A 413 -10.72 7.21 20.32
CA LYS A 413 -11.15 6.92 21.69
C LYS A 413 -11.81 8.14 22.30
N TYR A 414 -12.94 7.95 22.96
CA TYR A 414 -13.62 9.02 23.67
C TYR A 414 -13.16 9.06 25.13
N LEU A 415 -12.72 10.22 25.58
CA LEU A 415 -12.43 10.57 26.96
C LEU A 415 -13.57 11.44 27.47
N ILE A 416 -14.23 11.00 28.56
CA ILE A 416 -15.42 11.65 29.07
C ILE A 416 -15.14 12.05 30.52
N TYR A 417 -15.24 13.36 30.79
CA TYR A 417 -15.07 13.92 32.12
C TYR A 417 -16.44 14.38 32.65
N GLY A 418 -16.75 13.94 33.85
CA GLY A 418 -18.00 14.26 34.53
C GLY A 418 -17.77 14.61 35.98
N GLU A 419 -18.82 15.14 36.62
CA GLU A 419 -18.88 15.55 38.03
C GLU A 419 -20.03 14.81 38.76
N GLY A 420 -20.34 13.57 38.35
CA GLY A 420 -21.39 12.74 38.95
C GLY A 420 -22.71 12.74 38.16
N GLN A 421 -22.71 13.18 36.90
CA GLN A 421 -23.91 13.12 36.05
C GLN A 421 -24.40 11.66 35.90
N ILE A 422 -25.72 11.51 36.07
CA ILE A 422 -26.45 10.23 35.84
C ILE A 422 -27.45 10.40 34.70
N ARG A 423 -27.85 9.31 34.09
CA ARG A 423 -28.86 9.27 33.03
C ARG A 423 -30.19 8.75 33.58
#